data_14ad95ae394d10703caa88341145c5ba
#
_entry.id   14ad95ae394d10703caa88341145c5ba
#
_cell.length_a   1.000
_cell.length_b   1.000
_cell.length_c   1.000
_cell.angle_alpha   90.00
_cell.angle_beta   90.00
_cell.angle_gamma   90.00
#
_symmetry.space_group_name_H-M   'P 1'
#
loop_
_entity.id
_entity.type
_entity.pdbx_description
1 polymer ?
#
loop_
_entity_poly.entity_id
_entity_poly.type
_entity_poly.pdbx_seq_one_letter_code
_entity_poly.pdbx_strand_id
1 'polypeptide(L)'
;MSFDSNDFRLSADRSGYDLFISHSWEYDEDYEGLIELLKDKNHFSFRNYSVTEEERVEGKSDAALERHIKNKQIKPASVVIVIAGMYSSYSDWIGKEVRIAEDLDKPILSVRPWGAERTSYIADKADAKVNWNKDSIVSEIRNLAP
;
A
#
# COMPACT_ATOMS: atom_id res chain seq x y z
N MET A 1 22.40 -21.56 -2.01
CA MET A 1 22.23 -21.86 -2.65
C MET A 1 21.90 -21.66 -3.38
N SER A 2 21.84 -21.17 -3.10
CA SER A 2 21.58 -21.26 -3.77
C SER A 2 21.36 -20.92 -4.38
N PHE A 3 21.91 -20.45 -4.42
CA PHE A 3 21.74 -20.39 -5.23
C PHE A 3 21.42 -20.10 -5.68
N ASP A 4 21.18 -19.76 -5.21
CA ASP A 4 20.92 -19.69 -5.84
C ASP A 4 20.57 -19.25 -6.19
N SER A 5 20.63 -18.94 -5.96
CA SER A 5 20.34 -18.92 -6.33
C SER A 5 19.98 -18.45 -6.65
N ASN A 6 20.12 -18.23 -6.55
CA ASN A 6 19.80 -18.15 -6.92
C ASN A 6 19.30 -17.90 -6.99
N ASP A 7 19.29 -17.79 -6.65
CA ASP A 7 18.91 -17.91 -6.74
C ASP A 7 18.50 -17.52 -6.66
N PHE A 8 18.42 -17.18 -6.41
CA PHE A 8 18.20 -17.23 -6.42
C PHE A 8 17.65 -16.96 -6.34
N ARG A 9 17.50 -16.68 -6.05
CA ARG A 9 17.09 -16.77 -6.00
C ARG A 9 16.45 -16.83 -5.89
N LEU A 10 16.54 -16.78 -5.75
CA LEU A 10 15.97 -16.96 -5.62
C LEU A 10 15.22 -16.76 -5.47
N SER A 11 15.09 -16.73 -5.35
CA SER A 11 14.21 -16.48 -5.16
C SER A 11 13.81 -15.86 -5.01
N ALA A 12 13.79 -15.92 -4.39
CA ALA A 12 13.26 -15.26 -4.14
C ALA A 12 13.51 -14.36 -4.19
N ASP A 13 13.76 -14.37 -4.31
CA ASP A 13 13.64 -13.50 -4.36
C ASP A 13 13.63 -12.81 -4.75
N ARG A 14 14.07 -13.30 -4.62
CA ARG A 14 13.74 -12.57 -5.12
C ARG A 14 13.09 -11.64 -5.02
N SER A 15 12.94 -11.74 -4.98
CA SER A 15 11.88 -10.89 -5.38
C SER A 15 11.14 -10.33 -4.20
N GLY A 16 10.81 -9.13 -4.19
CA GLY A 16 10.02 -8.49 -3.18
C GLY A 16 8.58 -8.33 -3.65
N TYR A 17 7.77 -7.75 -2.80
CA TYR A 17 6.39 -7.42 -3.12
C TYR A 17 6.32 -5.99 -3.64
N ASP A 18 5.42 -5.75 -4.58
CA ASP A 18 5.18 -4.42 -5.12
C ASP A 18 3.96 -3.85 -4.42
N LEU A 19 4.15 -2.81 -3.62
CA LEU A 19 3.10 -2.27 -2.79
C LEU A 19 2.78 -0.83 -3.16
N PHE A 20 1.49 -0.51 -3.17
CA PHE A 20 1.02 0.86 -3.27
C PHE A 20 0.30 1.18 -1.96
N ILE A 21 0.77 2.20 -1.24
CA ILE A 21 0.18 2.57 0.05
C ILE A 21 -0.57 3.89 -0.11
N SER A 22 -1.89 3.80 0.03
CA SER A 22 -2.76 4.96 -0.04
C SER A 22 -2.89 5.58 1.34
N HIS A 23 -2.57 6.84 1.45
CA HIS A 23 -2.55 7.54 2.74
C HIS A 23 -2.80 9.03 2.57
N SER A 24 -3.16 9.69 3.66
CA SER A 24 -3.32 11.13 3.69
C SER A 24 -2.00 11.78 4.06
N TRP A 25 -1.58 12.76 3.30
CA TRP A 25 -0.32 13.45 3.59
C TRP A 25 -0.39 14.39 4.76
N GLU A 26 -1.56 14.87 5.04
CA GLU A 26 -1.78 15.71 6.20
C GLU A 26 -1.46 14.97 7.49
N TYR A 27 -1.54 13.63 7.43
CA TYR A 27 -1.35 12.75 8.58
C TYR A 27 -0.43 11.61 8.18
N ASP A 28 0.79 11.95 7.78
CA ASP A 28 1.72 10.97 7.21
C ASP A 28 2.54 10.19 8.25
N GLU A 29 2.35 10.48 9.54
CA GLU A 29 3.03 9.73 10.59
C GLU A 29 2.72 8.23 10.52
N ASP A 30 1.47 7.90 10.23
CA ASP A 30 1.08 6.49 10.10
C ASP A 30 1.74 5.85 8.89
N TYR A 31 1.87 6.60 7.81
CA TYR A 31 2.54 6.09 6.62
C TYR A 31 4.02 5.78 6.92
N GLU A 32 4.72 6.73 7.55
CA GLU A 32 6.12 6.53 7.90
C GLU A 32 6.28 5.35 8.85
N GLY A 33 5.37 5.25 9.83
CA GLY A 33 5.39 4.13 10.78
C GLY A 33 5.18 2.79 10.10
N LEU A 34 4.29 2.73 9.12
CA LEU A 34 4.05 1.50 8.38
C LEU A 34 5.29 1.08 7.58
N ILE A 35 5.93 2.04 6.91
CA ILE A 35 7.16 1.76 6.16
C ILE A 35 8.23 1.18 7.09
N GLU A 36 8.38 1.77 8.28
CA GLU A 36 9.34 1.28 9.27
C GLU A 36 9.03 -0.14 9.70
N LEU A 37 7.74 -0.43 9.97
CA LEU A 37 7.31 -1.77 10.35
C LEU A 37 7.67 -2.79 9.27
N LEU A 38 7.39 -2.44 8.02
CA LEU A 38 7.63 -3.37 6.91
C LEU A 38 9.12 -3.60 6.69
N LYS A 39 9.93 -2.56 6.84
CA LYS A 39 11.39 -2.68 6.69
C LYS A 39 12.01 -3.51 7.80
N ASP A 40 11.39 -3.50 8.98
CA ASP A 40 11.91 -4.21 10.14
C ASP A 40 11.63 -5.72 10.10
N LYS A 41 10.75 -6.16 9.20
CA LYS A 41 10.40 -7.57 9.13
C LYS A 41 11.46 -8.38 8.40
N ASN A 42 11.97 -9.41 9.06
CA ASN A 42 12.97 -10.31 8.47
C ASN A 42 12.38 -11.08 7.29
N HIS A 43 13.19 -11.26 6.27
CA HIS A 43 12.81 -12.04 5.09
C HIS A 43 11.60 -11.47 4.35
N PHE A 44 11.43 -10.17 4.46
CA PHE A 44 10.37 -9.46 3.75
C PHE A 44 10.97 -8.24 3.04
N SER A 45 10.83 -8.19 1.74
CA SER A 45 11.28 -7.05 0.95
C SER A 45 10.15 -6.56 0.06
N PHE A 46 10.16 -5.27 -0.23
CA PHE A 46 9.10 -4.68 -1.03
C PHE A 46 9.61 -3.45 -1.78
N ARG A 47 8.92 -3.14 -2.88
CA ARG A 47 9.10 -1.89 -3.60
C ARG A 47 7.87 -1.03 -3.31
N ASN A 48 8.13 0.24 -3.06
CA ASN A 48 7.09 1.18 -2.65
C ASN A 48 6.72 2.09 -3.80
N TYR A 49 5.49 1.96 -4.30
CA TYR A 49 4.97 2.77 -5.40
C TYR A 49 4.08 3.90 -4.93
N SER A 50 4.06 4.20 -3.64
CA SER A 50 3.20 5.25 -3.09
C SER A 50 3.46 6.61 -3.74
N VAL A 51 2.42 7.43 -3.80
CA VAL A 51 2.54 8.79 -4.35
C VAL A 51 3.24 9.69 -3.36
N THR A 52 4.26 10.40 -3.79
CA THR A 52 4.94 11.36 -2.93
C THR A 52 4.22 12.70 -2.95
N GLU A 53 4.46 13.50 -1.93
CA GLU A 53 3.91 14.86 -1.89
C GLU A 53 4.37 15.67 -3.09
N GLU A 54 5.63 15.52 -3.47
CA GLU A 54 6.19 16.24 -4.61
C GLU A 54 5.46 15.93 -5.91
N GLU A 55 5.10 14.66 -6.12
CA GLU A 55 4.37 14.28 -7.32
C GLU A 55 3.04 14.99 -7.43
N ARG A 56 2.38 15.21 -6.29
CA ARG A 56 1.07 15.86 -6.29
C ARG A 56 1.15 17.37 -6.50
N VAL A 57 2.24 18.01 -6.07
CA VAL A 57 2.37 19.47 -6.17
C VAL A 57 3.04 19.95 -7.44
N GLU A 58 3.34 19.06 -8.38
CA GLU A 58 4.02 19.41 -9.62
C GLU A 58 3.16 20.14 -10.66
N GLY A 59 1.99 20.58 -10.28
CA GLY A 59 1.14 21.34 -11.18
C GLY A 59 0.40 20.56 -12.23
N LYS A 60 0.34 19.25 -12.12
CA LYS A 60 -0.43 18.42 -13.04
C LYS A 60 -1.91 18.60 -12.76
N SER A 61 -2.73 18.50 -13.82
CA SER A 61 -4.16 18.46 -13.62
C SER A 61 -4.54 17.19 -12.89
N ASP A 62 -5.70 17.19 -12.22
CA ASP A 62 -6.18 16.02 -11.50
C ASP A 62 -6.28 14.81 -12.44
N ALA A 63 -6.77 15.01 -13.66
CA ALA A 63 -6.91 13.92 -14.62
C ALA A 63 -5.55 13.33 -15.02
N ALA A 64 -4.56 14.20 -15.24
CA ALA A 64 -3.22 13.74 -15.60
C ALA A 64 -2.58 12.98 -14.44
N LEU A 65 -2.75 13.48 -13.21
CA LEU A 65 -2.21 12.83 -12.03
C LEU A 65 -2.87 11.48 -11.81
N GLU A 66 -4.19 11.39 -11.98
CA GLU A 66 -4.90 10.12 -11.86
C GLU A 66 -4.37 9.09 -12.87
N ARG A 67 -4.14 9.49 -14.11
CA ARG A 67 -3.59 8.57 -15.13
C ARG A 67 -2.20 8.11 -14.76
N HIS A 68 -1.38 9.02 -14.25
CA HIS A 68 -0.02 8.68 -13.82
C HIS A 68 -0.05 7.67 -12.67
N ILE A 69 -0.87 7.94 -11.67
CA ILE A 69 -1.01 7.04 -10.51
C ILE A 69 -1.49 5.67 -10.96
N LYS A 70 -2.52 5.65 -11.82
CA LYS A 70 -3.07 4.39 -12.31
C LYS A 70 -2.02 3.56 -13.05
N ASN A 71 -1.32 4.17 -13.99
CA ASN A 71 -0.44 3.44 -14.91
C ASN A 71 0.94 3.16 -14.35
N LYS A 72 1.47 4.04 -13.50
CA LYS A 72 2.86 3.95 -13.05
C LYS A 72 3.00 3.50 -11.59
N GLN A 73 1.93 3.54 -10.83
CA GLN A 73 2.00 3.24 -9.40
C GLN A 73 1.06 2.13 -8.95
N ILE A 74 -0.21 2.19 -9.31
CA ILE A 74 -1.15 1.14 -8.89
C ILE A 74 -1.07 -0.07 -9.79
N LYS A 75 -1.00 0.13 -11.10
CA LYS A 75 -0.95 -0.99 -12.04
C LYS A 75 0.22 -1.95 -11.77
N PRO A 76 1.43 -1.49 -11.47
CA PRO A 76 2.53 -2.41 -11.15
C PRO A 76 2.44 -3.03 -9.75
N ALA A 77 1.60 -2.50 -8.86
CA ALA A 77 1.52 -3.01 -7.50
C ALA A 77 0.82 -4.38 -7.46
N SER A 78 1.28 -5.22 -6.54
CA SER A 78 0.64 -6.52 -6.29
C SER A 78 -0.46 -6.39 -5.24
N VAL A 79 -0.29 -5.49 -4.28
CA VAL A 79 -1.26 -5.24 -3.21
C VAL A 79 -1.36 -3.75 -2.99
N VAL A 80 -2.58 -3.25 -2.85
CA VAL A 80 -2.84 -1.87 -2.48
C VAL A 80 -3.19 -1.84 -1.00
N ILE A 81 -2.43 -1.07 -0.23
CA ILE A 81 -2.67 -0.95 1.21
C ILE A 81 -3.31 0.41 1.48
N VAL A 82 -4.39 0.40 2.25
CA VAL A 82 -5.05 1.63 2.69
C VAL A 82 -4.85 1.75 4.19
N ILE A 83 -4.27 2.86 4.62
CA ILE A 83 -4.16 3.13 6.05
C ILE A 83 -5.50 3.70 6.49
N ALA A 84 -6.30 2.84 7.10
CA ALA A 84 -7.67 3.16 7.46
C ALA A 84 -7.75 3.81 8.83
N GLY A 85 -8.54 4.86 8.91
CA GLY A 85 -8.74 5.58 10.17
C GLY A 85 -9.67 6.72 9.88
N MET A 86 -9.98 7.53 10.89
CA MET A 86 -10.90 8.63 10.67
C MET A 86 -10.40 9.61 9.61
N TYR A 87 -9.09 9.76 9.50
CA TYR A 87 -8.52 10.73 8.57
C TYR A 87 -8.65 10.31 7.10
N SER A 88 -8.68 9.02 6.83
CA SER A 88 -8.80 8.55 5.46
C SER A 88 -10.14 8.95 4.84
N SER A 89 -11.15 9.19 5.69
CA SER A 89 -12.46 9.64 5.21
C SER A 89 -12.42 11.04 4.61
N TYR A 90 -11.42 11.82 4.95
CA TYR A 90 -11.32 13.21 4.50
C TYR A 90 -10.39 13.38 3.31
N SER A 91 -9.85 12.29 2.78
CA SER A 91 -8.93 12.38 1.66
C SER A 91 -9.63 11.95 0.38
N ASP A 92 -9.89 12.91 -0.50
CA ASP A 92 -10.46 12.63 -1.81
C ASP A 92 -9.52 11.73 -2.63
N TRP A 93 -8.23 11.90 -2.43
CA TRP A 93 -7.25 11.11 -3.18
C TRP A 93 -7.24 9.65 -2.76
N ILE A 94 -7.42 9.36 -1.47
CA ILE A 94 -7.53 7.98 -1.02
C ILE A 94 -8.73 7.32 -1.69
N GLY A 95 -9.86 8.02 -1.75
CA GLY A 95 -11.04 7.50 -2.42
C GLY A 95 -10.81 7.21 -3.90
N LYS A 96 -10.11 8.11 -4.59
CA LYS A 96 -9.78 7.91 -6.01
C LYS A 96 -8.85 6.73 -6.20
N GLU A 97 -7.85 6.60 -5.35
CA GLU A 97 -6.88 5.51 -5.43
C GLU A 97 -7.53 4.15 -5.18
N VAL A 98 -8.45 4.09 -4.23
CA VAL A 98 -9.19 2.86 -3.95
C VAL A 98 -10.06 2.48 -5.16
N ARG A 99 -10.72 3.44 -5.79
CA ARG A 99 -11.52 3.18 -6.99
C ARG A 99 -10.65 2.65 -8.13
N ILE A 100 -9.47 3.24 -8.32
CA ILE A 100 -8.55 2.78 -9.36
C ILE A 100 -8.11 1.34 -9.07
N ALA A 101 -7.81 1.03 -7.82
CA ALA A 101 -7.44 -0.33 -7.43
C ALA A 101 -8.56 -1.31 -7.72
N GLU A 102 -9.80 -0.94 -7.39
CA GLU A 102 -10.96 -1.79 -7.69
C GLU A 102 -11.11 -2.02 -9.18
N ASP A 103 -10.97 -0.96 -9.98
CA ASP A 103 -11.09 -1.05 -11.43
C ASP A 103 -10.02 -1.95 -12.05
N LEU A 104 -8.86 -2.02 -11.44
CA LEU A 104 -7.76 -2.86 -11.89
C LEU A 104 -7.75 -4.24 -11.23
N ASP A 105 -8.77 -4.55 -10.43
CA ASP A 105 -8.90 -5.82 -9.71
C ASP A 105 -7.70 -6.09 -8.80
N LYS A 106 -7.16 -5.05 -8.18
CA LYS A 106 -6.05 -5.21 -7.24
C LYS A 106 -6.56 -5.62 -5.87
N PRO A 107 -5.87 -6.54 -5.18
CA PRO A 107 -6.23 -6.84 -3.80
C PRO A 107 -5.99 -5.61 -2.92
N ILE A 108 -6.92 -5.34 -2.01
CA ILE A 108 -6.85 -4.18 -1.12
C ILE A 108 -6.77 -4.65 0.31
N LEU A 109 -5.74 -4.21 1.03
CA LEU A 109 -5.55 -4.50 2.44
C LEU A 109 -5.74 -3.22 3.24
N SER A 110 -6.67 -3.26 4.19
CA SER A 110 -6.90 -2.13 5.10
C SER A 110 -6.12 -2.38 6.39
N VAL A 111 -5.28 -1.40 6.78
CA VAL A 111 -4.51 -1.48 8.00
C VAL A 111 -5.02 -0.41 8.96
N ARG A 112 -5.43 -0.83 10.15
CA ARG A 112 -5.97 0.08 11.15
C ARG A 112 -4.85 0.59 12.05
N PRO A 113 -4.59 1.91 12.06
CA PRO A 113 -3.53 2.47 12.91
C PRO A 113 -3.78 2.26 14.40
N TRP A 114 -2.70 2.26 15.16
CA TRP A 114 -2.75 2.17 16.61
C TRP A 114 -3.61 3.30 17.17
N GLY A 115 -4.54 2.97 18.05
CA GLY A 115 -5.36 3.96 18.70
C GLY A 115 -6.49 4.52 17.86
N ALA A 116 -6.66 4.07 16.64
CA ALA A 116 -7.79 4.49 15.83
C ALA A 116 -9.08 3.93 16.42
N GLU A 117 -10.01 4.83 16.76
CA GLU A 117 -11.25 4.42 17.40
C GLU A 117 -12.25 3.84 16.42
N ARG A 118 -12.14 4.25 15.16
CA ARG A 118 -13.00 3.70 14.11
C ARG A 118 -12.30 3.82 12.77
N THR A 119 -12.72 2.99 11.84
CA THR A 119 -12.20 3.01 10.49
C THR A 119 -13.15 3.78 9.59
N SER A 120 -12.64 4.28 8.47
CA SER A 120 -13.48 4.95 7.49
C SER A 120 -14.29 3.92 6.71
N TYR A 121 -15.33 4.41 6.02
CA TYR A 121 -16.12 3.55 5.15
C TYR A 121 -15.27 2.94 4.03
N ILE A 122 -14.15 3.55 3.68
CA ILE A 122 -13.26 3.04 2.65
C ILE A 122 -12.70 1.67 3.04
N ALA A 123 -12.48 1.43 4.34
CA ALA A 123 -12.00 0.14 4.83
C ALA A 123 -12.96 -0.99 4.49
N ASP A 124 -14.25 -0.71 4.34
CA ASP A 124 -15.24 -1.73 4.02
C ASP A 124 -15.08 -2.27 2.60
N LYS A 125 -14.33 -1.58 1.75
CA LYS A 125 -14.05 -2.03 0.39
C LYS A 125 -12.83 -2.93 0.30
N ALA A 126 -12.13 -3.13 1.41
CA ALA A 126 -10.91 -3.93 1.42
C ALA A 126 -11.20 -5.42 1.39
N ASP A 127 -10.31 -6.17 0.77
CA ASP A 127 -10.41 -7.63 0.73
C ASP A 127 -10.01 -8.25 2.06
N ALA A 128 -9.17 -7.57 2.83
CA ALA A 128 -8.79 -7.99 4.17
C ALA A 128 -8.54 -6.77 5.04
N LYS A 129 -8.71 -6.93 6.35
CA LYS A 129 -8.51 -5.86 7.32
C LYS A 129 -7.64 -6.40 8.44
N VAL A 130 -6.61 -5.63 8.84
CA VAL A 130 -5.73 -6.02 9.94
C VAL A 130 -5.48 -4.83 10.85
N ASN A 131 -5.12 -5.12 12.08
CA ASN A 131 -4.69 -4.11 13.03
C ASN A 131 -3.22 -3.79 12.82
N TRP A 132 -2.71 -2.80 13.55
CA TRP A 132 -1.32 -2.34 13.45
C TRP A 132 -0.40 -3.37 14.09
N ASN A 133 -0.08 -4.40 13.34
CA ASN A 133 0.75 -5.51 13.80
C ASN A 133 1.59 -6.00 12.63
N LYS A 134 2.89 -5.95 12.79
CA LYS A 134 3.83 -6.29 11.72
C LYS A 134 3.56 -7.67 11.11
N ASP A 135 3.42 -8.67 11.96
CA ASP A 135 3.24 -10.04 11.47
C ASP A 135 1.91 -10.23 10.76
N SER A 136 0.84 -9.61 11.27
CA SER A 136 -0.48 -9.68 10.64
C SER A 136 -0.47 -8.99 9.28
N ILE A 137 0.16 -7.82 9.21
CA ILE A 137 0.22 -7.05 7.97
C ILE A 137 0.99 -7.84 6.90
N VAL A 138 2.18 -8.34 7.25
CA VAL A 138 3.01 -9.06 6.30
C VAL A 138 2.34 -10.38 5.88
N SER A 139 1.71 -11.07 6.82
CA SER A 139 0.98 -12.31 6.51
C SER A 139 -0.11 -12.06 5.48
N GLU A 140 -0.88 -10.99 5.65
CA GLU A 140 -1.95 -10.68 4.68
C GLU A 140 -1.42 -10.22 3.33
N ILE A 141 -0.32 -9.49 3.32
CA ILE A 141 0.31 -9.12 2.05
C ILE A 141 0.68 -10.40 1.28
N ARG A 142 1.25 -11.37 1.96
CA ARG A 142 1.63 -12.64 1.34
C ARG A 142 0.43 -13.43 0.86
N ASN A 143 -0.67 -13.37 1.60
CA ASN A 143 -1.89 -14.06 1.21
C ASN A 143 -2.58 -13.42 0.02
N LEU A 144 -2.59 -12.09 -0.04
CA LEU A 144 -3.32 -11.36 -1.07
C LEU A 144 -2.54 -11.24 -2.37
N ALA A 145 -1.22 -11.19 -2.30
CA ALA A 145 -0.39 -11.04 -3.50
C ALA A 145 -0.55 -12.25 -4.40
N PRO A 146 -0.79 -12.04 -5.70
CA PRO A 146 -0.98 -13.15 -6.64
C PRO A 146 0.29 -13.96 -6.88
#